data_ddaf06693f9212aed2c7f96daeeef3f8
#
_entry.id   ddaf06693f9212aed2c7f96daeeef3f8
#
_cell.length_a   1.000
_cell.length_b   1.000
_cell.length_c   1.000
_cell.angle_alpha   90.00
_cell.angle_beta   90.00
_cell.angle_gamma   90.00
#
_symmetry.space_group_name_H-M   'P 1'
#
loop_
_entity.id
_entity.type
_entity.pdbx_description
1 polymer ?
#
loop_
_entity_poly.entity_id
_entity_poly.type
_entity_poly.pdbx_seq_one_letter_code
_entity_poly.pdbx_strand_id
1 'polypeptide(L)'
;MDVSPKQVVAVATACIPFLENDDSNRALMGANMQRQAVPLINPKSPWVGTGMEYKSAHDSGAALLCKQDGIVEYVDAAEIRVRRDNGALDVYSVTKFRRSNSGTSYNQRPLVALGEKVEKGDILADGPSMENGEMALGQNVLVAFMTWEGYNYEDAIIMSRRLVKDDVYTSVHIEEYESCLLYTSPSPRDAHESR
;
A
#
# COMPACT_ATOMS: atom_id res chain seq x y z
N MET A 1 -2.47 9.10 -30.27
CA MET A 1 -3.67 9.95 -30.30
C MET A 1 -4.05 10.26 -28.88
N ASP A 2 -4.03 11.54 -28.48
CA ASP A 2 -4.36 11.92 -27.11
C ASP A 2 -5.88 11.84 -26.90
N VAL A 3 -6.30 11.13 -25.89
CA VAL A 3 -7.72 10.91 -25.56
C VAL A 3 -8.33 12.15 -24.89
N SER A 4 -7.50 12.95 -24.20
CA SER A 4 -7.91 14.17 -23.52
C SER A 4 -6.74 15.14 -23.41
N PRO A 5 -6.97 16.46 -23.60
CA PRO A 5 -5.94 17.48 -23.37
C PRO A 5 -5.50 17.58 -21.89
N LYS A 6 -6.23 16.94 -20.96
CA LYS A 6 -5.88 16.88 -19.54
C LYS A 6 -4.81 15.83 -19.23
N GLN A 7 -4.50 14.92 -20.15
CA GLN A 7 -3.48 13.88 -20.00
C GLN A 7 -2.08 14.38 -20.35
N VAL A 8 -1.68 15.50 -19.74
CA VAL A 8 -0.34 16.07 -19.94
C VAL A 8 0.73 15.37 -19.11
N VAL A 9 0.34 14.84 -17.94
CA VAL A 9 1.24 14.20 -16.99
C VAL A 9 0.73 12.81 -16.60
N ALA A 10 1.64 11.95 -16.15
CA ALA A 10 1.29 10.63 -15.60
C ALA A 10 0.54 10.78 -14.26
N VAL A 11 -0.22 9.73 -13.86
CA VAL A 11 -0.98 9.72 -12.60
C VAL A 11 -0.10 9.98 -11.39
N ALA A 12 1.08 9.35 -11.31
CA ALA A 12 2.04 9.59 -10.22
C ALA A 12 2.47 11.05 -10.12
N THR A 13 2.73 11.69 -11.26
CA THR A 13 3.07 13.12 -11.31
C THR A 13 1.90 14.00 -10.88
N ALA A 14 0.67 13.62 -11.24
CA ALA A 14 -0.54 14.33 -10.83
C ALA A 14 -0.83 14.28 -9.32
N CYS A 15 -0.20 13.36 -8.60
CA CYS A 15 -0.28 13.28 -7.13
C CYS A 15 0.73 14.18 -6.40
N ILE A 16 1.58 14.90 -7.11
CA ILE A 16 2.56 15.83 -6.50
C ILE A 16 1.87 17.17 -6.22
N PRO A 17 1.73 17.59 -4.96
CA PRO A 17 1.18 18.90 -4.63
C PRO A 17 2.15 20.01 -5.05
N PHE A 18 1.61 21.15 -5.49
CA PHE A 18 2.39 22.31 -5.95
C PHE A 18 3.36 22.00 -7.10
N LEU A 19 2.99 21.07 -7.97
CA LEU A 19 3.81 20.64 -9.11
C LEU A 19 4.27 21.81 -9.99
N GLU A 20 3.45 22.84 -10.15
CA GLU A 20 3.75 24.04 -10.94
C GLU A 20 4.94 24.84 -10.41
N ASN A 21 5.33 24.65 -9.17
CA ASN A 21 6.48 25.33 -8.54
C ASN A 21 7.77 24.50 -8.63
N ASP A 22 7.68 23.26 -9.12
CA ASP A 22 8.81 22.33 -9.20
C ASP A 22 9.49 22.37 -10.57
N ASP A 23 10.82 22.23 -10.57
CA ASP A 23 11.57 21.96 -11.79
C ASP A 23 11.18 20.59 -12.37
N SER A 24 11.09 20.50 -13.68
CA SER A 24 10.68 19.27 -14.39
C SER A 24 11.54 18.05 -14.04
N ASN A 25 12.85 18.24 -13.87
CA ASN A 25 13.77 17.16 -13.50
C ASN A 25 13.46 16.63 -12.09
N ARG A 26 13.15 17.54 -11.15
CA ARG A 26 12.81 17.15 -9.76
C ARG A 26 11.43 16.53 -9.66
N ALA A 27 10.47 17.00 -10.45
CA ALA A 27 9.15 16.37 -10.57
C ALA A 27 9.25 14.94 -11.11
N LEU A 28 10.09 14.69 -12.10
CA LEU A 28 10.37 13.36 -12.64
C LEU A 28 10.96 12.43 -11.56
N MET A 29 11.96 12.91 -10.80
CA MET A 29 12.56 12.13 -9.71
C MET A 29 11.53 11.81 -8.64
N GLY A 30 10.71 12.78 -8.22
CA GLY A 30 9.64 12.59 -7.25
C GLY A 30 8.59 11.58 -7.70
N ALA A 31 8.13 11.67 -8.95
CA ALA A 31 7.19 10.72 -9.53
C ALA A 31 7.74 9.29 -9.58
N ASN A 32 9.04 9.13 -9.89
CA ASN A 32 9.71 7.84 -9.87
C ASN A 32 9.83 7.28 -8.44
N MET A 33 10.16 8.12 -7.45
CA MET A 33 10.26 7.70 -6.04
C MET A 33 8.91 7.29 -5.46
N GLN A 34 7.79 7.92 -5.83
CA GLN A 34 6.46 7.47 -5.43
C GLN A 34 6.19 6.00 -5.81
N ARG A 35 6.66 5.55 -6.99
CA ARG A 35 6.50 4.16 -7.45
C ARG A 35 7.36 3.15 -6.69
N GLN A 36 8.34 3.61 -5.93
CA GLN A 36 9.25 2.80 -5.13
C GLN A 36 8.86 2.78 -3.63
N ALA A 37 7.75 3.44 -3.27
CA ALA A 37 7.30 3.50 -1.89
C ALA A 37 6.94 2.11 -1.36
N VAL A 38 7.51 1.77 -0.21
CA VAL A 38 7.23 0.50 0.48
C VAL A 38 5.93 0.62 1.28
N PRO A 39 5.01 -0.34 1.20
CA PRO A 39 3.81 -0.35 2.03
C PRO A 39 4.16 -0.40 3.52
N LEU A 40 3.68 0.59 4.27
CA LEU A 40 3.88 0.67 5.71
C LEU A 40 2.77 -0.09 6.46
N ILE A 41 3.05 -0.47 7.71
CA ILE A 41 2.04 -1.08 8.60
C ILE A 41 0.91 -0.10 8.88
N ASN A 42 1.25 1.16 9.19
CA ASN A 42 0.31 2.23 9.46
C ASN A 42 0.59 3.43 8.56
N PRO A 43 0.21 3.38 7.28
CA PRO A 43 0.38 4.51 6.39
C PRO A 43 -0.53 5.67 6.81
N LYS A 44 -0.17 6.89 6.44
CA LYS A 44 -0.96 8.11 6.65
C LYS A 44 -1.25 8.80 5.33
N SER A 45 -2.49 9.19 5.14
CA SER A 45 -2.86 10.03 4.00
C SER A 45 -2.18 11.40 4.09
N PRO A 46 -1.78 12.01 2.97
CA PRO A 46 -1.12 13.30 2.98
C PRO A 46 -2.07 14.41 3.44
N TRP A 47 -1.59 15.31 4.28
CA TRP A 47 -2.37 16.49 4.71
C TRP A 47 -2.62 17.47 3.56
N VAL A 48 -1.73 17.49 2.58
CA VAL A 48 -1.85 18.29 1.36
C VAL A 48 -1.78 17.36 0.17
N GLY A 49 -2.85 17.31 -0.61
CA GLY A 49 -2.99 16.46 -1.77
C GLY A 49 -3.54 17.21 -2.99
N THR A 50 -3.66 16.51 -4.10
CA THR A 50 -4.16 17.05 -5.36
C THR A 50 -5.58 16.60 -5.71
N GLY A 51 -6.16 15.71 -4.89
CA GLY A 51 -7.45 15.06 -5.15
C GLY A 51 -7.36 13.82 -6.04
N MET A 52 -6.18 13.50 -6.59
CA MET A 52 -5.95 12.27 -7.35
C MET A 52 -5.78 11.05 -6.47
N GLU A 53 -5.47 11.23 -5.19
CA GLU A 53 -5.17 10.17 -4.22
C GLU A 53 -6.35 9.21 -4.07
N TYR A 54 -7.56 9.74 -3.87
CA TYR A 54 -8.77 8.93 -3.76
C TYR A 54 -9.04 8.16 -5.06
N LYS A 55 -8.99 8.85 -6.20
CA LYS A 55 -9.27 8.22 -7.49
C LYS A 55 -8.23 7.15 -7.84
N SER A 56 -6.96 7.41 -7.54
CA SER A 56 -5.89 6.43 -7.75
C SER A 56 -6.07 5.19 -6.87
N ALA A 57 -6.46 5.37 -5.61
CA ALA A 57 -6.74 4.28 -4.69
C ALA A 57 -7.94 3.45 -5.15
N HIS A 58 -9.04 4.09 -5.49
CA HIS A 58 -10.28 3.46 -5.95
C HIS A 58 -10.07 2.66 -7.24
N ASP A 59 -9.42 3.24 -8.24
CA ASP A 59 -9.27 2.64 -9.57
C ASP A 59 -8.09 1.65 -9.67
N SER A 60 -7.23 1.57 -8.65
CA SER A 60 -6.05 0.69 -8.64
C SER A 60 -6.37 -0.79 -8.57
N GLY A 61 -7.57 -1.15 -8.10
CA GLY A 61 -7.96 -2.54 -7.83
C GLY A 61 -7.31 -3.15 -6.58
N ALA A 62 -6.53 -2.37 -5.81
CA ALA A 62 -5.96 -2.82 -4.54
C ALA A 62 -6.97 -2.69 -3.38
N ALA A 63 -7.88 -1.73 -3.46
CA ALA A 63 -9.02 -1.60 -2.55
C ALA A 63 -10.10 -2.61 -2.90
N LEU A 64 -10.83 -3.06 -1.90
CA LEU A 64 -11.99 -3.94 -2.08
C LEU A 64 -13.24 -3.07 -2.23
N LEU A 65 -13.84 -3.09 -3.41
CA LEU A 65 -15.00 -2.26 -3.75
C LEU A 65 -16.32 -3.00 -3.64
N CYS A 66 -17.36 -2.32 -3.18
CA CYS A 66 -18.72 -2.82 -3.15
C CYS A 66 -19.30 -2.94 -4.56
N LYS A 67 -19.86 -4.10 -4.90
CA LYS A 67 -20.43 -4.37 -6.24
C LYS A 67 -21.85 -3.86 -6.41
N GLN A 68 -22.64 -3.84 -5.34
CA GLN A 68 -24.05 -3.47 -5.33
C GLN A 68 -24.42 -2.86 -3.98
N ASP A 69 -25.47 -2.06 -3.97
CA ASP A 69 -26.01 -1.44 -2.76
C ASP A 69 -26.53 -2.50 -1.79
N GLY A 70 -26.33 -2.25 -0.49
CA GLY A 70 -26.77 -3.19 0.54
C GLY A 70 -26.36 -2.79 1.96
N ILE A 71 -26.50 -3.74 2.87
CA ILE A 71 -26.14 -3.59 4.28
C ILE A 71 -25.08 -4.63 4.65
N VAL A 72 -24.08 -4.20 5.38
CA VAL A 72 -23.01 -5.08 5.87
C VAL A 72 -23.55 -5.97 6.99
N GLU A 73 -23.60 -7.28 6.74
CA GLU A 73 -24.15 -8.26 7.67
C GLU A 73 -23.07 -8.96 8.51
N TYR A 74 -21.86 -9.04 7.99
CA TYR A 74 -20.73 -9.68 8.66
C TYR A 74 -19.41 -9.06 8.23
N VAL A 75 -18.52 -8.84 9.17
CA VAL A 75 -17.16 -8.35 8.93
C VAL A 75 -16.18 -9.07 9.83
N ASP A 76 -15.14 -9.66 9.23
CA ASP A 76 -13.97 -10.11 9.94
C ASP A 76 -12.69 -9.86 9.11
N ALA A 77 -11.56 -10.37 9.59
CA ALA A 77 -10.28 -10.21 8.90
C ALA A 77 -10.16 -11.01 7.60
N ALA A 78 -11.01 -12.02 7.38
CA ALA A 78 -10.96 -12.91 6.22
C ALA A 78 -12.03 -12.58 5.18
N GLU A 79 -13.21 -12.14 5.63
CA GLU A 79 -14.33 -11.89 4.73
C GLU A 79 -15.27 -10.77 5.19
N ILE A 80 -15.92 -10.13 4.24
CA ILE A 80 -17.00 -9.17 4.44
C ILE A 80 -18.23 -9.70 3.70
N ARG A 81 -19.39 -9.71 4.36
CA ARG A 81 -20.65 -10.12 3.75
C ARG A 81 -21.61 -8.95 3.68
N VAL A 82 -22.09 -8.66 2.48
CA VAL A 82 -23.04 -7.58 2.23
C VAL A 82 -24.34 -8.20 1.72
N ARG A 83 -25.44 -7.91 2.40
CA ARG A 83 -26.77 -8.27 1.94
C ARG A 83 -27.30 -7.16 1.07
N ARG A 84 -27.54 -7.48 -0.20
CA ARG A 84 -28.14 -6.55 -1.16
C ARG A 84 -29.60 -6.24 -0.82
N ASP A 85 -30.10 -5.13 -1.32
CA ASP A 85 -31.51 -4.74 -1.18
C ASP A 85 -32.48 -5.79 -1.78
N ASN A 86 -32.04 -6.57 -2.75
CA ASN A 86 -32.82 -7.69 -3.35
C ASN A 86 -32.75 -9.00 -2.54
N GLY A 87 -32.12 -8.99 -1.37
CA GLY A 87 -31.98 -10.15 -0.48
C GLY A 87 -30.82 -11.11 -0.82
N ALA A 88 -30.10 -10.91 -1.93
CA ALA A 88 -28.93 -11.71 -2.27
C ALA A 88 -27.75 -11.36 -1.35
N LEU A 89 -26.89 -12.35 -1.08
CA LEU A 89 -25.70 -12.19 -0.25
C LEU A 89 -24.45 -12.13 -1.14
N ASP A 90 -23.68 -11.05 -1.01
CA ASP A 90 -22.34 -10.94 -1.58
C ASP A 90 -21.29 -11.25 -0.53
N VAL A 91 -20.35 -12.12 -0.87
CA VAL A 91 -19.21 -12.45 -0.02
C VAL A 91 -17.93 -11.92 -0.66
N TYR A 92 -17.21 -11.10 0.10
CA TYR A 92 -15.93 -10.49 -0.30
C TYR A 92 -14.80 -11.07 0.52
N SER A 93 -13.85 -11.71 -0.14
CA SER A 93 -12.63 -12.25 0.50
C SER A 93 -11.62 -11.13 0.74
N VAL A 94 -11.13 -11.00 1.94
CA VAL A 94 -10.09 -10.02 2.34
C VAL A 94 -8.73 -10.68 2.30
N THR A 95 -7.81 -10.11 1.54
CA THR A 95 -6.44 -10.63 1.41
C THR A 95 -5.59 -10.21 2.62
N LYS A 96 -4.98 -11.20 3.29
CA LYS A 96 -4.13 -10.98 4.47
C LYS A 96 -2.69 -11.43 4.20
N PHE A 97 -1.74 -10.53 4.46
CA PHE A 97 -0.30 -10.80 4.50
C PHE A 97 0.24 -11.66 3.36
N ARG A 98 -0.25 -11.45 2.15
CA ARG A 98 0.24 -12.14 0.96
C ARG A 98 1.53 -11.48 0.47
N ARG A 99 2.52 -12.28 0.11
CA ARG A 99 3.75 -11.78 -0.51
C ARG A 99 3.47 -11.15 -1.86
N SER A 100 3.98 -9.94 -2.09
CA SER A 100 4.03 -9.32 -3.42
C SER A 100 5.26 -9.81 -4.20
N ASN A 101 5.32 -9.51 -5.51
CA ASN A 101 6.47 -9.87 -6.34
C ASN A 101 7.80 -9.25 -5.86
N SER A 102 7.73 -8.10 -5.19
CA SER A 102 8.90 -7.40 -4.62
C SER A 102 9.21 -7.81 -3.17
N GLY A 103 8.56 -8.86 -2.64
CA GLY A 103 8.77 -9.32 -1.27
C GLY A 103 8.11 -8.46 -0.19
N THR A 104 7.30 -7.47 -0.57
CA THR A 104 6.50 -6.68 0.37
C THR A 104 5.19 -7.37 0.74
N SER A 105 4.51 -6.88 1.76
CA SER A 105 3.25 -7.46 2.23
C SER A 105 2.05 -6.82 1.56
N TYR A 106 1.22 -7.63 0.94
CA TYR A 106 -0.11 -7.25 0.47
C TYR A 106 -1.13 -7.61 1.54
N ASN A 107 -1.67 -6.60 2.21
CA ASN A 107 -2.61 -6.78 3.31
C ASN A 107 -3.78 -5.81 3.17
N GLN A 108 -5.00 -6.33 3.22
CA GLN A 108 -6.22 -5.52 3.19
C GLN A 108 -6.80 -5.38 4.59
N ARG A 109 -7.34 -4.20 4.90
CA ARG A 109 -7.97 -3.88 6.19
C ARG A 109 -9.40 -3.44 5.97
N PRO A 110 -10.42 -4.13 6.55
CA PRO A 110 -11.80 -3.68 6.52
C PRO A 110 -11.95 -2.27 7.09
N LEU A 111 -12.75 -1.45 6.43
CA LEU A 111 -13.13 -0.10 6.87
C LEU A 111 -14.55 -0.06 7.41
N VAL A 112 -15.42 -0.91 6.84
CA VAL A 112 -16.85 -0.89 7.13
C VAL A 112 -17.18 -1.57 8.44
N ALA A 113 -18.23 -1.09 9.11
CA ALA A 113 -18.75 -1.65 10.35
C ALA A 113 -19.97 -2.54 10.09
N LEU A 114 -20.26 -3.44 11.06
CA LEU A 114 -21.46 -4.27 11.05
C LEU A 114 -22.72 -3.41 11.05
N GLY A 115 -23.66 -3.68 10.14
CA GLY A 115 -24.91 -2.95 9.99
C GLY A 115 -24.81 -1.64 9.19
N GLU A 116 -23.64 -1.32 8.69
CA GLU A 116 -23.43 -0.13 7.85
C GLU A 116 -24.08 -0.31 6.48
N LYS A 117 -24.72 0.76 5.99
CA LYS A 117 -25.25 0.81 4.63
C LYS A 117 -24.15 1.20 3.67
N VAL A 118 -23.96 0.43 2.61
CA VAL A 118 -22.94 0.66 1.58
C VAL A 118 -23.59 0.76 0.21
N GLU A 119 -23.01 1.60 -0.64
CA GLU A 119 -23.44 1.81 -2.00
C GLU A 119 -22.47 1.14 -2.99
N LYS A 120 -22.92 0.97 -4.21
CA LYS A 120 -22.05 0.45 -5.28
C LYS A 120 -20.86 1.37 -5.53
N GLY A 121 -19.67 0.83 -5.41
CA GLY A 121 -18.41 1.56 -5.58
C GLY A 121 -17.77 2.01 -4.28
N ASP A 122 -18.45 1.89 -3.13
CA ASP A 122 -17.84 2.20 -1.85
C ASP A 122 -16.68 1.24 -1.53
N ILE A 123 -15.68 1.76 -0.84
CA ILE A 123 -14.52 0.98 -0.42
C ILE A 123 -14.86 0.22 0.86
N LEU A 124 -14.88 -1.10 0.77
CA LEU A 124 -15.14 -2.00 1.91
C LEU A 124 -13.87 -2.29 2.72
N ALA A 125 -12.72 -2.34 2.06
CA ALA A 125 -11.43 -2.56 2.70
C ALA A 125 -10.32 -1.81 1.98
N ASP A 126 -9.44 -1.19 2.76
CA ASP A 126 -8.21 -0.56 2.28
C ASP A 126 -7.20 -1.62 1.84
N GLY A 127 -6.50 -1.33 0.74
CA GLY A 127 -5.34 -2.09 0.29
C GLY A 127 -4.03 -1.64 0.95
N PRO A 128 -2.89 -2.16 0.47
CA PRO A 128 -1.58 -1.66 0.89
C PRO A 128 -1.40 -0.20 0.48
N SER A 129 -0.68 0.57 1.31
CA SER A 129 -0.43 2.00 1.08
C SER A 129 -1.71 2.84 0.92
N MET A 130 -2.73 2.53 1.69
CA MET A 130 -4.00 3.26 1.74
C MET A 130 -4.42 3.57 3.16
N GLU A 131 -5.09 4.71 3.34
CA GLU A 131 -5.75 5.12 4.57
C GLU A 131 -7.13 5.72 4.23
N ASN A 132 -8.21 5.11 4.75
CA ASN A 132 -9.59 5.55 4.53
C ASN A 132 -9.97 5.78 3.05
N GLY A 133 -9.53 4.88 2.19
CA GLY A 133 -9.81 4.96 0.76
C GLY A 133 -8.94 5.93 -0.02
N GLU A 134 -7.97 6.57 0.60
CA GLU A 134 -7.00 7.45 -0.05
C GLU A 134 -5.62 6.80 -0.16
N MET A 135 -4.88 7.17 -1.18
CA MET A 135 -3.49 6.73 -1.35
C MET A 135 -2.60 7.34 -0.26
N ALA A 136 -1.94 6.48 0.52
CA ALA A 136 -1.07 6.84 1.62
C ALA A 136 0.29 6.14 1.44
N LEU A 137 1.24 6.79 0.76
CA LEU A 137 2.54 6.21 0.42
C LEU A 137 3.56 6.30 1.56
N GLY A 138 3.26 7.03 2.63
CA GLY A 138 4.22 7.28 3.70
C GLY A 138 3.58 7.83 4.96
N GLN A 139 4.28 8.75 5.60
CA GLN A 139 3.91 9.37 6.87
C GLN A 139 4.07 10.89 6.81
N ASN A 140 3.24 11.59 7.58
CA ASN A 140 3.37 13.03 7.78
C ASN A 140 4.31 13.30 8.97
N VAL A 141 5.55 13.69 8.71
CA VAL A 141 6.56 13.95 9.74
C VAL A 141 6.96 15.40 9.80
N LEU A 142 7.25 15.90 10.99
CA LEU A 142 7.80 17.23 11.17
C LEU A 142 9.27 17.24 10.76
N VAL A 143 9.64 18.12 9.84
CA VAL A 143 11.00 18.25 9.29
C VAL A 143 11.56 19.61 9.65
N ALA A 144 12.82 19.67 10.12
CA ALA A 144 13.58 20.90 10.28
C ALA A 144 14.64 20.99 9.17
N PHE A 145 14.64 22.09 8.43
CA PHE A 145 15.66 22.41 7.42
C PHE A 145 16.78 23.25 8.05
N MET A 146 17.83 22.58 8.48
CA MET A 146 18.97 23.22 9.13
C MET A 146 20.22 22.34 9.02
N THR A 147 21.40 22.91 9.23
CA THR A 147 22.61 22.14 9.43
C THR A 147 22.65 21.58 10.86
N TRP A 148 23.04 20.32 11.01
CA TRP A 148 23.12 19.65 12.31
C TRP A 148 24.53 19.06 12.51
N GLU A 149 25.43 19.84 13.06
CA GLU A 149 26.82 19.44 13.43
C GLU A 149 27.58 18.70 12.30
N GLY A 150 27.24 18.95 11.06
CA GLY A 150 27.81 18.29 9.87
C GLY A 150 27.30 16.88 9.57
N TYR A 151 26.45 16.28 10.44
CA TYR A 151 25.95 14.91 10.23
C TYR A 151 24.90 14.79 9.12
N ASN A 152 24.36 15.90 8.66
CA ASN A 152 23.43 15.96 7.51
C ASN A 152 24.07 16.61 6.29
N TYR A 153 25.39 16.44 6.10
CA TYR A 153 26.11 16.93 4.93
C TYR A 153 25.63 16.23 3.65
N GLU A 154 25.45 17.01 2.57
CA GLU A 154 24.89 16.58 1.28
C GLU A 154 23.48 15.98 1.43
N ASP A 155 23.30 14.69 1.07
CA ASP A 155 22.03 13.98 1.05
C ASP A 155 21.75 13.23 2.37
N ALA A 156 22.58 13.38 3.39
CA ALA A 156 22.41 12.73 4.68
C ALA A 156 21.22 13.33 5.45
N ILE A 157 20.42 12.48 6.06
CA ILE A 157 19.26 12.85 6.87
C ILE A 157 19.42 12.33 8.28
N ILE A 158 19.21 13.19 9.27
CA ILE A 158 19.15 12.79 10.68
C ILE A 158 17.71 12.51 11.04
N MET A 159 17.46 11.33 11.61
CA MET A 159 16.14 10.90 12.03
C MET A 159 16.04 10.76 13.55
N SER A 160 14.90 11.17 14.10
CA SER A 160 14.62 10.98 15.52
C SER A 160 14.44 9.49 15.84
N ARG A 161 15.01 9.04 16.98
CA ARG A 161 14.81 7.68 17.50
C ARG A 161 13.34 7.36 17.80
N ARG A 162 12.50 8.38 17.99
CA ARG A 162 11.06 8.24 18.17
C ARG A 162 10.39 7.56 16.98
N LEU A 163 10.85 7.82 15.75
CA LEU A 163 10.29 7.19 14.54
C LEU A 163 10.43 5.66 14.55
N VAL A 164 11.54 5.17 15.13
CA VAL A 164 11.76 3.72 15.31
C VAL A 164 10.94 3.18 16.48
N LYS A 165 10.89 3.92 17.59
CA LYS A 165 10.15 3.52 18.80
C LYS A 165 8.64 3.41 18.56
N ASP A 166 8.09 4.32 17.76
CA ASP A 166 6.66 4.42 17.47
C ASP A 166 6.26 3.67 16.18
N ASP A 167 7.17 2.87 15.61
CA ASP A 167 6.96 2.08 14.37
C ASP A 167 6.42 2.90 13.19
N VAL A 168 6.84 4.16 13.05
CA VAL A 168 6.30 5.12 12.07
C VAL A 168 6.56 4.66 10.64
N TYR A 169 7.78 4.14 10.34
CA TYR A 169 8.16 3.65 9.01
C TYR A 169 8.32 2.13 8.95
N THR A 170 7.74 1.41 9.89
CA THR A 170 7.85 -0.05 9.94
C THR A 170 7.07 -0.69 8.79
N SER A 171 7.72 -1.63 8.11
CA SER A 171 7.17 -2.40 7.00
C SER A 171 7.38 -3.89 7.21
N VAL A 172 6.57 -4.71 6.53
CA VAL A 172 6.68 -6.17 6.57
C VAL A 172 7.24 -6.66 5.25
N HIS A 173 8.31 -7.45 5.32
CA HIS A 173 8.91 -8.12 4.16
C HIS A 173 8.75 -9.62 4.32
N ILE A 174 8.31 -10.30 3.26
CA ILE A 174 8.05 -11.73 3.24
C ILE A 174 9.00 -12.37 2.26
N GLU A 175 9.84 -13.27 2.76
CA GLU A 175 10.78 -14.07 1.96
C GLU A 175 10.33 -15.53 1.98
N GLU A 176 10.39 -16.18 0.82
CA GLU A 176 10.08 -17.60 0.67
C GLU A 176 11.37 -18.37 0.39
N TYR A 177 11.63 -19.38 1.20
CA TYR A 177 12.77 -20.25 1.04
C TYR A 177 12.28 -21.66 0.71
N GLU A 178 12.72 -22.19 -0.43
CA GLU A 178 12.47 -23.56 -0.80
C GLU A 178 13.71 -24.41 -0.49
N SER A 179 13.52 -25.53 0.20
CA SER A 179 14.58 -26.49 0.49
C SER A 179 14.21 -27.86 -0.05
N CYS A 180 14.99 -28.34 -1.01
CA CYS A 180 14.82 -29.70 -1.57
C CYS A 180 15.75 -30.67 -0.87
N LEU A 181 15.20 -31.58 -0.09
CA LEU A 181 15.95 -32.60 0.64
C LEU A 181 16.74 -33.55 -0.26
N LEU A 182 16.34 -33.70 -1.53
CA LEU A 182 17.07 -34.51 -2.51
C LEU A 182 18.42 -33.90 -2.90
N TYR A 183 18.59 -32.59 -2.77
CA TYR A 183 19.83 -31.89 -3.12
C TYR A 183 20.61 -31.40 -1.89
N THR A 184 19.98 -31.27 -0.73
CA THR A 184 20.61 -30.71 0.48
C THR A 184 20.93 -31.73 1.55
N SER A 185 20.33 -32.91 1.50
CA SER A 185 20.64 -34.02 2.42
C SER A 185 21.21 -35.21 1.65
N PRO A 186 22.22 -35.88 2.18
CA PRO A 186 22.69 -37.11 1.56
C PRO A 186 21.53 -38.12 1.55
N SER A 187 21.21 -38.59 0.35
CA SER A 187 20.22 -39.66 0.17
C SER A 187 20.65 -40.91 0.93
N PRO A 188 19.73 -41.70 1.49
CA PRO A 188 20.07 -43.01 2.03
C PRO A 188 20.80 -43.90 1.03
N ARG A 189 20.70 -43.65 -0.28
CA ARG A 189 21.48 -44.31 -1.33
C ARG A 189 22.95 -43.87 -1.36
N ASP A 190 23.20 -42.57 -1.14
CA ASP A 190 24.57 -42.02 -1.15
C ASP A 190 25.39 -42.51 0.03
N ALA A 191 24.71 -42.84 1.15
CA ALA A 191 25.35 -43.44 2.32
C ALA A 191 25.84 -44.90 2.09
N HIS A 192 25.35 -45.57 1.05
CA HIS A 192 25.78 -46.95 0.70
C HIS A 192 26.94 -47.00 -0.30
N GLU A 193 27.20 -45.91 -1.05
CA GLU A 193 28.29 -45.87 -2.02
C GLU A 193 29.66 -45.46 -1.41
N SER A 194 29.67 -45.01 -0.16
CA SER A 194 30.87 -44.56 0.55
C SER A 194 31.46 -45.61 1.50
N ARG A 195 31.24 -46.91 1.25
CA ARG A 195 31.93 -48.05 1.95
C ARG A 195 32.79 -48.85 1.02
#